data_b15bbce89c563d1f254f0154816904c7
#
_entry.id   b15bbce89c563d1f254f0154816904c7
#
_cell.length_a   1.000
_cell.length_b   1.000
_cell.length_c   1.000
_cell.angle_alpha   90.00
_cell.angle_beta   90.00
_cell.angle_gamma   90.00
#
_symmetry.space_group_name_H-M   'P 1'
#
loop_
_entity.id
_entity.type
_entity.pdbx_description
1 polymer ?
#
loop_
_entity_poly.entity_id
_entity_poly.type
_entity_poly.pdbx_seq_one_letter_code
_entity_poly.pdbx_strand_id
1 'polypeptide(L)'
;IKQIASAAAGDMKTQMEAGRGLRERGMQIFAAPTVDAVAAEQLRQQMLQQHDAMSKRMTQAMLDVARVLTPEQRAKLGERMKDRQSRMAERVRRMGQGMGRGAGSERPPQ
;
A
#
# COMPACT_ATOMS: atom_id res chain seq x y z
N ILE A 1 9.69 15.96 -15.01
CA ILE A 1 9.56 15.10 -13.82
C ILE A 1 8.41 15.55 -12.94
N LYS A 2 8.26 16.85 -12.67
CA LYS A 2 7.15 17.36 -11.87
C LYS A 2 5.79 16.98 -12.43
N GLN A 3 5.63 17.06 -13.74
CA GLN A 3 4.37 16.72 -14.41
C GLN A 3 4.08 15.22 -14.31
N ILE A 4 5.11 14.39 -14.49
CA ILE A 4 4.97 12.92 -14.36
C ILE A 4 4.60 12.55 -12.94
N ALA A 5 5.28 13.12 -11.95
CA ALA A 5 5.01 12.85 -10.53
C ALA A 5 3.63 13.34 -10.12
N SER A 6 3.21 14.51 -10.58
CA SER A 6 1.91 15.09 -10.29
C SER A 6 0.77 14.24 -10.87
N ALA A 7 0.92 13.79 -12.12
CA ALA A 7 -0.07 12.93 -12.76
C ALA A 7 -0.17 11.58 -12.04
N ALA A 8 0.97 11.00 -11.71
CA ALA A 8 1.00 9.73 -10.98
C ALA A 8 0.36 9.87 -9.59
N ALA A 9 0.65 10.95 -8.87
CA ALA A 9 0.07 11.21 -7.55
C ALA A 9 -1.46 11.35 -7.63
N GLY A 10 -1.96 12.04 -8.65
CA GLY A 10 -3.39 12.19 -8.88
C GLY A 10 -4.08 10.85 -9.13
N ASP A 11 -3.48 10.01 -9.98
CA ASP A 11 -4.00 8.68 -10.29
C ASP A 11 -3.97 7.77 -9.06
N MET A 12 -2.90 7.84 -8.28
CA MET A 12 -2.77 7.07 -7.04
C MET A 12 -3.81 7.48 -6.02
N LYS A 13 -4.09 8.77 -5.89
CA LYS A 13 -5.12 9.28 -5.00
C LYS A 13 -6.49 8.72 -5.37
N THR A 14 -6.83 8.73 -6.65
CA THR A 14 -8.08 8.16 -7.16
C THR A 14 -8.18 6.68 -6.81
N GLN A 15 -7.10 5.94 -6.98
CA GLN A 15 -7.07 4.51 -6.67
C GLN A 15 -7.16 4.23 -5.17
N MET A 16 -6.56 5.08 -4.34
CA MET A 16 -6.67 4.97 -2.90
C MET A 16 -8.09 5.21 -2.41
N GLU A 17 -8.79 6.17 -3.01
CA GLU A 17 -10.21 6.43 -2.72
C GLU A 17 -11.08 5.24 -3.09
N ALA A 18 -10.83 4.63 -4.25
CA ALA A 18 -11.52 3.41 -4.66
C ALA A 18 -11.26 2.26 -3.67
N GLY A 19 -10.03 2.13 -3.20
CA GLY A 19 -9.67 1.12 -2.20
C GLY A 19 -10.37 1.33 -0.87
N ARG A 20 -10.58 2.57 -0.47
CA ARG A 20 -11.32 2.89 0.75
C ARG A 20 -12.77 2.42 0.64
N GLY A 21 -13.40 2.67 -0.50
CA GLY A 21 -14.77 2.21 -0.77
C GLY A 21 -14.90 0.70 -0.69
N LEU A 22 -13.92 -0.03 -1.23
CA LEU A 22 -13.89 -1.48 -1.16
C LEU A 22 -13.73 -1.99 0.27
N ARG A 23 -12.91 -1.33 1.08
CA ARG A 23 -12.72 -1.70 2.49
C ARG A 23 -13.99 -1.47 3.30
N GLU A 24 -14.67 -0.36 3.08
CA GLU A 24 -15.95 -0.09 3.73
C GLU A 24 -16.99 -1.14 3.38
N ARG A 25 -17.03 -1.53 2.11
CA ARG A 25 -17.92 -2.58 1.65
C ARG A 25 -17.60 -3.91 2.33
N GLY A 26 -16.31 -4.21 2.51
CA GLY A 26 -15.89 -5.40 3.24
C GLY A 26 -16.38 -5.41 4.67
N MET A 27 -16.28 -4.28 5.35
CA MET A 27 -16.76 -4.14 6.72
C MET A 27 -18.27 -4.38 6.80
N GLN A 28 -19.03 -3.85 5.84
CA GLN A 28 -20.48 -4.06 5.78
C GLN A 28 -20.82 -5.54 5.57
N ILE A 29 -20.10 -6.22 4.69
CA ILE A 29 -20.34 -7.65 4.40
C ILE A 29 -20.13 -8.48 5.67
N PHE A 30 -19.05 -8.25 6.40
CA PHE A 30 -18.72 -9.05 7.58
C PHE A 30 -19.47 -8.61 8.83
N ALA A 31 -20.02 -7.39 8.86
CA ALA A 31 -20.84 -6.90 9.95
C ALA A 31 -22.30 -7.30 9.82
N ALA A 32 -22.73 -7.82 8.67
CA ALA A 32 -24.12 -8.23 8.45
C ALA A 32 -24.48 -9.41 9.35
N PRO A 33 -25.76 -9.53 9.75
CA PRO A 33 -26.20 -10.67 10.60
C PRO A 33 -25.89 -12.03 9.99
N THR A 34 -25.96 -12.13 8.66
CA THR A 34 -25.53 -13.31 7.90
C THR A 34 -24.46 -12.87 6.92
N VAL A 35 -23.28 -13.49 6.99
CA VAL A 35 -22.17 -13.16 6.11
C VAL A 35 -22.40 -13.83 4.76
N ASP A 36 -22.45 -13.03 3.68
CA ASP A 36 -22.61 -13.52 2.32
C ASP A 36 -21.23 -13.88 1.74
N ALA A 37 -20.96 -15.16 1.63
CA ALA A 37 -19.70 -15.68 1.13
C ALA A 37 -19.47 -15.30 -0.35
N VAL A 38 -20.53 -15.24 -1.15
CA VAL A 38 -20.43 -14.84 -2.56
C VAL A 38 -20.02 -13.38 -2.68
N ALA A 39 -20.64 -12.51 -1.89
CA ALA A 39 -20.30 -11.09 -1.86
C ALA A 39 -18.85 -10.89 -1.40
N ALA A 40 -18.41 -11.64 -0.41
CA ALA A 40 -17.03 -11.57 0.08
C ALA A 40 -16.03 -11.99 -1.01
N GLU A 41 -16.32 -13.01 -1.77
CA GLU A 41 -15.46 -13.47 -2.88
C GLU A 41 -15.43 -12.44 -4.01
N GLN A 42 -16.57 -11.86 -4.35
CA GLN A 42 -16.63 -10.78 -5.35
C GLN A 42 -15.80 -9.59 -4.93
N LEU A 43 -15.87 -9.22 -3.65
CA LEU A 43 -15.07 -8.14 -3.10
C LEU A 43 -13.58 -8.45 -3.21
N ARG A 44 -13.18 -9.68 -2.89
CA ARG A 44 -11.78 -10.12 -3.00
C ARG A 44 -11.28 -9.95 -4.43
N GLN A 45 -12.07 -10.36 -5.42
CA GLN A 45 -11.71 -10.21 -6.83
C GLN A 45 -11.57 -8.74 -7.22
N GLN A 46 -12.47 -7.88 -6.76
CA GLN A 46 -12.39 -6.44 -7.01
C GLN A 46 -11.14 -5.84 -6.40
N MET A 47 -10.77 -6.26 -5.19
CA MET A 47 -9.56 -5.80 -4.53
C MET A 47 -8.30 -6.22 -5.29
N LEU A 48 -8.28 -7.44 -5.84
CA LEU A 48 -7.18 -7.91 -6.68
C LEU A 48 -7.06 -7.10 -7.96
N GLN A 49 -8.16 -6.80 -8.61
CA GLN A 49 -8.18 -5.97 -9.82
C GLN A 49 -7.67 -4.57 -9.52
N GLN A 50 -8.09 -3.99 -8.41
CA GLN A 50 -7.63 -2.67 -8.00
C GLN A 50 -6.13 -2.67 -7.70
N HIS A 51 -5.65 -3.70 -7.00
CA HIS A 51 -4.24 -3.84 -6.70
C HIS A 51 -3.41 -3.98 -7.98
N ASP A 52 -3.89 -4.76 -8.94
CA ASP A 52 -3.25 -4.92 -10.23
C ASP A 52 -3.17 -3.60 -10.99
N ALA A 53 -4.26 -2.84 -11.03
CA ALA A 53 -4.30 -1.54 -11.69
C ALA A 53 -3.33 -0.55 -11.04
N MET A 54 -3.29 -0.53 -9.70
CA MET A 54 -2.38 0.32 -8.96
C MET A 54 -0.91 -0.04 -9.23
N SER A 55 -0.60 -1.34 -9.24
CA SER A 55 0.74 -1.85 -9.52
C SER A 55 1.19 -1.48 -10.93
N LYS A 56 0.31 -1.65 -11.91
CA LYS A 56 0.59 -1.27 -13.30
C LYS A 56 0.85 0.22 -13.43
N ARG A 57 0.03 1.04 -12.78
CA ARG A 57 0.19 2.50 -12.84
C ARG A 57 1.49 2.94 -12.18
N MET A 58 1.84 2.35 -11.06
CA MET A 58 3.10 2.64 -10.36
C MET A 58 4.30 2.27 -11.22
N THR A 59 4.28 1.10 -11.83
CA THR A 59 5.34 0.64 -12.74
C THR A 59 5.48 1.59 -13.92
N GLN A 60 4.36 2.01 -14.51
CA GLN A 60 4.38 2.94 -15.63
C GLN A 60 5.00 4.28 -15.22
N ALA A 61 4.65 4.80 -14.05
CA ALA A 61 5.22 6.05 -13.53
C ALA A 61 6.73 5.92 -13.35
N MET A 62 7.21 4.80 -12.83
CA MET A 62 8.63 4.54 -12.66
C MET A 62 9.37 4.48 -14.00
N LEU A 63 8.76 3.85 -15.00
CA LEU A 63 9.33 3.79 -16.35
C LEU A 63 9.40 5.18 -16.99
N ASP A 64 8.35 5.98 -16.83
CA ASP A 64 8.30 7.33 -17.37
C ASP A 64 9.38 8.21 -16.74
N VAL A 65 9.57 8.13 -15.43
CA VAL A 65 10.63 8.83 -14.71
C VAL A 65 12.01 8.35 -15.19
N ALA A 66 12.20 7.04 -15.31
CA ALA A 66 13.47 6.47 -15.73
C ALA A 66 13.89 6.94 -17.13
N ARG A 67 12.92 7.13 -18.02
CA ARG A 67 13.19 7.57 -19.40
C ARG A 67 13.72 9.00 -19.49
N VAL A 68 13.35 9.87 -18.54
CA VAL A 68 13.77 11.27 -18.54
C VAL A 68 15.01 11.51 -17.68
N LEU A 69 15.46 10.52 -16.93
CA LEU A 69 16.65 10.63 -16.08
C LEU A 69 17.87 10.05 -16.78
N THR A 70 19.04 10.64 -16.50
CA THR A 70 20.31 10.05 -16.89
C THR A 70 20.60 8.81 -16.05
N PRO A 71 21.51 7.90 -16.50
CA PRO A 71 21.88 6.74 -15.69
C PRO A 71 22.35 7.12 -14.28
N GLU A 72 23.10 8.22 -14.16
CA GLU A 72 23.59 8.70 -12.86
C GLU A 72 22.45 9.17 -11.96
N GLN A 73 21.48 9.88 -12.53
CA GLN A 73 20.31 10.34 -11.81
C GLN A 73 19.46 9.16 -11.36
N ARG A 74 19.32 8.14 -12.19
CA ARG A 74 18.59 6.91 -11.84
C ARG A 74 19.25 6.18 -10.67
N ALA A 75 20.58 6.13 -10.66
CA ALA A 75 21.32 5.50 -9.56
C ALA A 75 21.07 6.23 -8.25
N LYS A 76 21.11 7.57 -8.26
CA LYS A 76 20.82 8.37 -7.07
C LYS A 76 19.40 8.20 -6.58
N LEU A 77 18.45 8.14 -7.50
CA LEU A 77 17.04 7.90 -7.14
C LEU A 77 16.88 6.53 -6.49
N GLY A 78 17.53 5.52 -7.04
CA GLY A 78 17.52 4.17 -6.47
C GLY A 78 18.05 4.11 -5.05
N GLU A 79 19.14 4.83 -4.79
CA GLU A 79 19.71 4.92 -3.43
C GLU A 79 18.73 5.58 -2.46
N ARG A 80 18.08 6.66 -2.88
CA ARG A 80 17.10 7.35 -2.04
C ARG A 80 15.89 6.47 -1.73
N MET A 81 15.43 5.72 -2.71
CA MET A 81 14.32 4.78 -2.52
C MET A 81 14.70 3.67 -1.55
N LYS A 82 15.91 3.16 -1.67
CA LYS A 82 16.45 2.14 -0.77
C LYS A 82 16.51 2.64 0.67
N ASP A 83 16.99 3.87 0.86
CA ASP A 83 17.05 4.51 2.18
C ASP A 83 15.65 4.67 2.78
N ARG A 84 14.68 5.09 1.97
CA ARG A 84 13.28 5.21 2.44
C ARG A 84 12.72 3.88 2.89
N GLN A 85 12.97 2.82 2.12
CA GLN A 85 12.52 1.48 2.47
C GLN A 85 13.14 1.01 3.78
N SER A 86 14.43 1.25 3.96
CA SER A 86 15.14 0.90 5.18
C SER A 86 14.57 1.61 6.40
N ARG A 87 14.31 2.92 6.27
CA ARG A 87 13.72 3.71 7.36
C ARG A 87 12.30 3.26 7.68
N MET A 88 11.52 2.96 6.66
CA MET A 88 10.17 2.46 6.85
C MET A 88 10.16 1.09 7.53
N ALA A 89 11.05 0.20 7.10
CA ALA A 89 11.19 -1.12 7.70
C ALA A 89 11.58 -1.03 9.18
N GLU A 90 12.52 -0.12 9.52
CA GLU A 90 12.91 0.12 10.91
C GLU A 90 11.74 0.65 11.73
N ARG A 91 10.99 1.59 11.16
CA ARG A 91 9.83 2.18 11.85
C ARG A 91 8.77 1.12 12.14
N VAL A 92 8.47 0.29 11.16
CA VAL A 92 7.51 -0.82 11.32
C VAL A 92 8.02 -1.83 12.35
N ARG A 93 9.32 -2.14 12.32
CA ARG A 93 9.94 -3.06 13.27
C ARG A 93 9.85 -2.53 14.70
N ARG A 94 10.11 -1.23 14.89
CA ARG A 94 10.00 -0.58 16.21
C ARG A 94 8.56 -0.60 16.73
N MET A 95 7.60 -0.34 15.86
CA MET A 95 6.18 -0.40 16.22
C MET A 95 5.77 -1.82 16.59
N GLY A 96 6.21 -2.80 15.81
CA GLY A 96 5.94 -4.22 16.11
C GLY A 96 6.54 -4.68 17.41
N GLN A 97 7.77 -4.28 17.71
CA GLN A 97 8.43 -4.60 18.98
C GLN A 97 7.73 -3.95 20.17
N GLY A 98 7.31 -2.69 20.00
CA GLY A 98 6.56 -1.99 21.04
C GLY A 98 5.23 -2.69 21.36
N MET A 99 4.50 -3.10 20.35
CA MET A 99 3.28 -3.86 20.50
C MET A 99 3.54 -5.25 21.12
N GLY A 100 4.59 -5.91 20.67
CA GLY A 100 4.97 -7.21 21.20
C GLY A 100 5.32 -7.16 22.68
N ARG A 101 6.05 -6.14 23.09
CA ARG A 101 6.39 -5.94 24.51
C ARG A 101 5.16 -5.64 25.34
N GLY A 102 4.26 -4.80 24.84
CA GLY A 102 3.01 -4.51 25.52
C GLY A 102 2.17 -5.76 25.72
N ALA A 103 2.00 -6.56 24.68
CA ALA A 103 1.28 -7.81 24.76
C ALA A 103 1.95 -8.80 25.71
N GLY A 104 3.28 -8.87 25.70
CA GLY A 104 4.04 -9.74 26.57
C GLY A 104 3.94 -9.36 28.04
N SER A 105 3.93 -8.06 28.35
CA SER A 105 3.85 -7.58 29.72
C SER A 105 2.46 -7.72 30.34
N GLU A 106 1.43 -7.86 29.51
CA GLU A 106 0.06 -7.99 29.97
C GLU A 106 -0.33 -9.43 30.31
N ARG A 107 0.51 -10.40 29.98
CA ARG A 107 0.23 -11.78 30.34
C ARG A 107 0.29 -11.94 31.85
N PRO A 108 -0.79 -12.47 32.48
CA PRO A 108 -0.78 -12.69 33.91
C PRO A 108 0.26 -13.75 34.27
N PRO A 109 0.98 -13.59 35.37
CA PRO A 109 1.87 -14.63 35.86
C PRO A 109 1.07 -15.86 36.26
N GLN A 110 1.53 -17.00 35.86
CA GLN A 110 0.88 -18.23 36.27
C GLN A 110 1.44 -18.76 37.58
#